data_134ad614ac3a4f11d65e35c037947078
#
_entry.id   134ad614ac3a4f11d65e35c037947078
#
_cell.length_a   1.000
_cell.length_b   1.000
_cell.length_c   1.000
_cell.angle_alpha   90.00
_cell.angle_beta   90.00
_cell.angle_gamma   90.00
#
_symmetry.space_group_name_H-M   'P 1'
#
loop_
_entity.id
_entity.type
_entity.pdbx_description
1 polymer ?
#
loop_
_entity_poly.entity_id
_entity_poly.type
_entity_poly.pdbx_seq_one_letter_code
_entity_poly.pdbx_strand_id
1 'polypeptide(L)'
;MLNTLVSRIWTETLDTLYPLRCLGCRNPGANICDAYSFAMPQLSKPNCDRCARPEVGRVCGWCQHRHPKFDRILAPSLYVKPNPVHDAIRKRKFNNLRALAPEHAPLLARYLDRRPEKFDVFVPVPSHPQRLRSRGFNQAELLASELSKIIESSMDSRLVIRAVNSPSQLQANSRDERWDNGQGDFKSVVSAKSLRILLVDDLETRDATMSACATALKDSGASSVVGIAVARTP
;
A
#
# COMPACT_ATOMS: atom_id res chain seq x y z
N MET A 1 -18.32 -20.16 -26.33
CA MET A 1 -17.79 -19.26 -27.35
C MET A 1 -18.64 -18.00 -27.56
N LEU A 2 -19.99 -18.06 -27.62
CA LEU A 2 -20.83 -16.85 -27.81
C LEU A 2 -20.71 -15.83 -26.64
N ASN A 3 -20.67 -16.27 -25.40
CA ASN A 3 -20.58 -15.38 -24.22
C ASN A 3 -19.25 -14.60 -24.14
N THR A 4 -18.16 -15.15 -24.64
CA THR A 4 -16.86 -14.46 -24.68
C THR A 4 -16.78 -13.41 -25.79
N LEU A 5 -17.44 -13.60 -26.89
CA LEU A 5 -17.53 -12.62 -28.01
C LEU A 5 -18.42 -11.44 -27.60
N VAL A 6 -19.57 -11.70 -27.00
CA VAL A 6 -20.50 -10.66 -26.54
C VAL A 6 -19.85 -9.80 -25.44
N SER A 7 -19.18 -10.42 -24.48
CA SER A 7 -18.46 -9.66 -23.45
C SER A 7 -17.34 -8.80 -24.01
N ARG A 8 -16.64 -9.27 -25.04
CA ARG A 8 -15.56 -8.53 -25.70
C ARG A 8 -16.07 -7.32 -26.46
N ILE A 9 -17.16 -7.49 -27.23
CA ILE A 9 -17.80 -6.39 -27.97
C ILE A 9 -18.34 -5.32 -26.99
N TRP A 10 -18.97 -5.72 -25.88
CA TRP A 10 -19.42 -4.80 -24.85
C TRP A 10 -18.27 -4.01 -24.21
N THR A 11 -17.14 -4.68 -23.92
CA THR A 11 -15.97 -4.02 -23.35
C THR A 11 -15.37 -3.02 -24.34
N GLU A 12 -15.18 -3.40 -25.59
CA GLU A 12 -14.66 -2.52 -26.65
C GLU A 12 -15.59 -1.32 -26.94
N THR A 13 -16.90 -1.53 -26.90
CA THR A 13 -17.89 -0.46 -27.09
C THR A 13 -17.92 0.51 -25.91
N LEU A 14 -17.84 -0.01 -24.67
CA LEU A 14 -17.75 0.82 -23.46
C LEU A 14 -16.43 1.59 -23.39
N ASP A 15 -15.32 0.98 -23.77
CA ASP A 15 -14.01 1.65 -23.83
C ASP A 15 -13.96 2.76 -24.89
N THR A 16 -14.74 2.62 -25.97
CA THR A 16 -14.87 3.66 -27.00
C THR A 16 -15.77 4.82 -26.55
N LEU A 17 -16.86 4.54 -25.84
CA LEU A 17 -17.79 5.55 -25.33
C LEU A 17 -17.30 6.24 -24.05
N TYR A 18 -16.58 5.50 -23.22
CA TYR A 18 -15.99 5.97 -21.95
C TYR A 18 -14.51 5.59 -21.87
N PRO A 19 -13.63 6.16 -22.70
CA PRO A 19 -12.23 5.79 -22.71
C PRO A 19 -11.60 6.06 -21.36
N LEU A 20 -10.81 5.08 -20.88
CA LEU A 20 -9.94 5.27 -19.72
C LEU A 20 -9.07 6.49 -19.97
N ARG A 21 -9.13 7.46 -19.06
CA ARG A 21 -8.33 8.69 -19.15
C ARG A 21 -7.40 8.80 -17.96
N CYS A 22 -6.16 9.16 -18.23
CA CYS A 22 -5.18 9.38 -17.21
C CYS A 22 -5.69 10.41 -16.19
N LEU A 23 -5.63 10.05 -14.92
CA LEU A 23 -6.13 10.86 -13.81
C LEU A 23 -5.37 12.18 -13.65
N GLY A 24 -4.15 12.23 -14.16
CA GLY A 24 -3.33 13.42 -14.13
C GLY A 24 -3.44 14.27 -15.38
N CYS A 25 -2.99 13.74 -16.53
CA CYS A 25 -2.92 14.49 -17.78
C CYS A 25 -4.16 14.34 -18.67
N ARG A 26 -5.12 13.47 -18.32
CA ARG A 26 -6.35 13.16 -19.05
C ARG A 26 -6.15 12.50 -20.43
N ASN A 27 -4.92 12.13 -20.79
CA ASN A 27 -4.66 11.37 -22.00
C ASN A 27 -5.42 10.03 -21.98
N PRO A 28 -5.99 9.58 -23.10
CA PRO A 28 -6.69 8.32 -23.19
C PRO A 28 -5.72 7.13 -23.10
N GLY A 29 -6.22 5.95 -22.74
CA GLY A 29 -5.52 4.67 -22.81
C GLY A 29 -5.15 4.04 -21.46
N ALA A 30 -4.96 4.82 -20.40
CA ALA A 30 -4.64 4.29 -19.08
C ALA A 30 -5.12 5.21 -17.97
N ASN A 31 -5.39 4.68 -16.78
CA ASN A 31 -5.71 5.49 -15.61
C ASN A 31 -4.47 6.24 -15.07
N ILE A 32 -3.29 5.66 -15.27
CA ILE A 32 -1.99 6.29 -15.00
C ILE A 32 -1.09 6.00 -16.21
N CYS A 33 -0.89 6.99 -17.08
CA CYS A 33 0.00 6.85 -18.23
C CYS A 33 1.47 6.92 -17.81
N ASP A 34 2.37 6.41 -18.66
CA ASP A 34 3.81 6.39 -18.36
C ASP A 34 4.36 7.80 -18.10
N ALA A 35 4.01 8.79 -18.93
CA ALA A 35 4.44 10.17 -18.73
C ALA A 35 4.05 10.71 -17.35
N TYR A 36 2.85 10.36 -16.88
CA TYR A 36 2.36 10.76 -15.58
C TYR A 36 3.01 9.97 -14.43
N SER A 37 3.29 8.69 -14.66
CA SER A 37 4.06 7.85 -13.74
C SER A 37 5.48 8.39 -13.53
N PHE A 38 6.14 8.86 -14.60
CA PHE A 38 7.46 9.50 -14.52
C PHE A 38 7.42 10.88 -13.85
N ALA A 39 6.33 11.62 -13.99
CA ALA A 39 6.15 12.94 -13.37
C ALA A 39 5.77 12.88 -11.88
N MET A 40 5.55 11.68 -11.31
CA MET A 40 5.28 11.54 -9.88
C MET A 40 6.47 12.02 -9.05
N PRO A 41 6.25 12.85 -8.01
CA PRO A 41 7.31 13.25 -7.11
C PRO A 41 7.97 12.02 -6.49
N GLN A 42 9.22 11.78 -6.87
CA GLN A 42 10.00 10.65 -6.36
C GLN A 42 10.42 10.95 -4.93
N LEU A 43 10.41 9.92 -4.09
CA LEU A 43 11.03 10.02 -2.78
C LEU A 43 12.55 10.03 -2.97
N SER A 44 13.14 11.23 -2.92
CA SER A 44 14.59 11.44 -3.03
C SER A 44 15.22 11.56 -1.64
N LYS A 45 16.50 11.21 -1.52
CA LYS A 45 17.26 11.49 -0.30
C LYS A 45 17.52 13.01 -0.17
N PRO A 46 17.59 13.56 1.06
CA PRO A 46 17.67 12.83 2.32
C PRO A 46 16.29 12.36 2.83
N ASN A 47 16.20 11.11 3.23
CA ASN A 47 15.06 10.54 3.91
C ASN A 47 15.50 9.54 4.98
N CYS A 48 14.63 9.26 5.95
CA CYS A 48 14.87 8.28 7.00
C CYS A 48 15.02 6.87 6.40
N ASP A 49 16.15 6.21 6.68
CA ASP A 49 16.44 4.85 6.19
C ASP A 49 15.42 3.82 6.71
N ARG A 50 14.71 4.13 7.80
CA ARG A 50 13.75 3.24 8.42
C ARG A 50 12.32 3.47 7.95
N CYS A 51 11.78 4.67 8.07
CA CYS A 51 10.38 4.95 7.72
C CYS A 51 10.22 5.72 6.41
N ALA A 52 11.28 5.99 5.68
CA ALA A 52 11.29 6.74 4.42
C ALA A 52 10.72 8.16 4.49
N ARG A 53 10.53 8.73 5.70
CA ARG A 53 10.09 10.13 5.84
C ARG A 53 11.20 11.07 5.36
N PRO A 54 10.85 12.16 4.62
CA PRO A 54 11.82 13.22 4.34
C PRO A 54 12.40 13.79 5.64
N GLU A 55 13.69 13.65 5.82
CA GLU A 55 14.39 14.04 7.04
C GLU A 55 15.89 14.14 6.76
N VAL A 56 16.58 15.01 7.48
CA VAL A 56 18.04 15.09 7.46
C VAL A 56 18.61 14.09 8.47
N GLY A 57 19.49 13.20 7.99
CA GLY A 57 20.08 12.14 8.81
C GLY A 57 19.60 10.74 8.42
N ARG A 58 20.26 9.72 8.98
CA ARG A 58 19.98 8.33 8.60
C ARG A 58 18.68 7.79 9.19
N VAL A 59 18.38 8.15 10.44
CA VAL A 59 17.16 7.73 11.15
C VAL A 59 16.54 8.97 11.80
N CYS A 60 15.26 9.22 11.50
CA CYS A 60 14.55 10.39 12.02
C CYS A 60 14.27 10.26 13.54
N GLY A 61 14.09 11.41 14.21
CA GLY A 61 13.82 11.46 15.66
C GLY A 61 12.61 10.63 16.07
N TRP A 62 11.57 10.58 15.23
CA TRP A 62 10.40 9.75 15.48
C TRP A 62 10.73 8.25 15.54
N CYS A 63 11.49 7.73 14.57
CA CYS A 63 11.93 6.33 14.57
C CYS A 63 12.88 6.00 15.73
N GLN A 64 13.69 6.96 16.16
CA GLN A 64 14.57 6.81 17.33
C GLN A 64 13.76 6.72 18.62
N HIS A 65 12.71 7.53 18.75
CA HIS A 65 11.87 7.56 19.95
C HIS A 65 10.87 6.42 20.02
N ARG A 66 10.19 6.10 18.90
CA ARG A 66 9.07 5.14 18.88
C ARG A 66 9.48 3.70 18.57
N HIS A 67 10.70 3.46 18.09
CA HIS A 67 11.22 2.13 17.79
C HIS A 67 10.24 1.24 17.02
N PRO A 68 9.74 1.66 15.82
CA PRO A 68 8.77 0.87 15.06
C PRO A 68 9.32 -0.53 14.76
N LYS A 69 8.46 -1.54 14.70
CA LYS A 69 8.86 -2.95 14.58
C LYS A 69 9.14 -3.42 13.14
N PHE A 70 8.75 -2.67 12.14
CA PHE A 70 9.21 -2.93 10.77
C PHE A 70 10.70 -2.62 10.64
N ASP A 71 11.37 -3.38 9.78
CA ASP A 71 12.80 -3.15 9.51
C ASP A 71 12.97 -1.86 8.71
N ARG A 72 12.14 -1.65 7.68
CA ARG A 72 12.03 -0.37 6.95
C ARG A 72 10.71 -0.27 6.17
N ILE A 73 10.42 0.94 5.69
CA ILE A 73 9.33 1.22 4.76
C ILE A 73 9.93 1.66 3.41
N LEU A 74 9.34 1.14 2.34
CA LEU A 74 9.61 1.48 0.96
C LEU A 74 8.45 2.30 0.41
N ALA A 75 8.74 3.42 -0.23
CA ALA A 75 7.75 4.23 -0.95
C ALA A 75 8.39 4.88 -2.17
N PRO A 76 7.91 4.66 -3.39
CA PRO A 76 8.44 5.31 -4.58
C PRO A 76 8.12 6.80 -4.62
N SER A 77 7.05 7.27 -3.99
CA SER A 77 6.56 8.63 -4.12
C SER A 77 6.19 9.28 -2.78
N LEU A 78 6.16 10.62 -2.78
CA LEU A 78 5.60 11.43 -1.70
C LEU A 78 4.13 11.76 -1.96
N TYR A 79 3.30 11.68 -0.92
CA TYR A 79 1.90 12.12 -0.93
C TYR A 79 1.79 13.58 -0.50
N VAL A 80 2.10 14.49 -1.41
CA VAL A 80 2.08 15.94 -1.20
C VAL A 80 1.15 16.62 -2.20
N LYS A 81 0.70 17.85 -1.93
CA LYS A 81 -0.07 18.68 -2.86
C LYS A 81 0.81 19.79 -3.44
N PRO A 82 0.67 20.15 -4.70
CA PRO A 82 -0.09 19.47 -5.76
C PRO A 82 0.66 18.21 -6.21
N ASN A 83 -0.02 17.08 -6.24
CA ASN A 83 0.58 15.83 -6.70
C ASN A 83 -0.47 14.99 -7.41
N PRO A 84 -0.11 14.48 -8.58
CA PRO A 84 -0.88 13.52 -9.35
C PRO A 84 -1.40 12.33 -8.56
N VAL A 85 -0.54 11.71 -7.73
CA VAL A 85 -0.92 10.57 -6.87
C VAL A 85 -1.99 10.99 -5.86
N HIS A 86 -1.83 12.17 -5.26
CA HIS A 86 -2.81 12.72 -4.34
C HIS A 86 -4.18 12.88 -5.01
N ASP A 87 -4.20 13.45 -6.22
CA ASP A 87 -5.44 13.71 -6.95
C ASP A 87 -6.07 12.40 -7.46
N ALA A 88 -5.26 11.43 -7.89
CA ALA A 88 -5.72 10.11 -8.27
C ALA A 88 -6.37 9.38 -7.08
N ILE A 89 -5.70 9.31 -5.95
CA ILE A 89 -6.20 8.66 -4.74
C ILE A 89 -7.43 9.41 -4.20
N ARG A 90 -7.46 10.76 -4.25
CA ARG A 90 -8.56 11.56 -3.73
C ARG A 90 -9.80 11.56 -4.63
N LYS A 91 -9.64 11.77 -5.95
CA LYS A 91 -10.77 11.80 -6.90
C LYS A 91 -11.49 10.46 -6.97
N ARG A 92 -10.80 9.36 -6.70
CA ARG A 92 -11.38 8.01 -6.72
C ARG A 92 -11.85 7.50 -5.36
N LYS A 93 -11.69 8.22 -4.26
CA LYS A 93 -12.35 7.87 -2.99
C LYS A 93 -13.85 7.67 -3.14
N PHE A 94 -14.43 8.13 -4.25
CA PHE A 94 -15.87 8.06 -4.50
C PHE A 94 -16.29 7.11 -5.64
N ASN A 95 -15.43 6.66 -6.57
CA ASN A 95 -15.94 6.02 -7.80
C ASN A 95 -15.24 4.78 -8.36
N ASN A 96 -14.25 4.19 -7.82
CA ASN A 96 -13.78 2.83 -8.17
C ASN A 96 -12.31 2.56 -7.76
N LEU A 97 -12.07 2.41 -6.48
CA LEU A 97 -10.75 2.12 -5.93
C LEU A 97 -10.18 0.75 -6.37
N ARG A 98 -11.04 -0.17 -6.83
CA ARG A 98 -10.59 -1.47 -7.37
C ARG A 98 -9.70 -1.33 -8.59
N ALA A 99 -9.97 -0.34 -9.44
CA ALA A 99 -9.21 -0.10 -10.65
C ALA A 99 -7.82 0.53 -10.43
N LEU A 100 -7.45 0.88 -9.19
CA LEU A 100 -6.12 1.44 -8.89
C LEU A 100 -5.05 0.38 -8.64
N ALA A 101 -5.43 -0.81 -8.17
CA ALA A 101 -4.46 -1.86 -7.88
C ALA A 101 -3.69 -2.32 -9.14
N PRO A 102 -4.33 -2.61 -10.29
CA PRO A 102 -3.64 -2.93 -11.53
C PRO A 102 -2.72 -1.82 -12.04
N GLU A 103 -3.02 -0.57 -11.72
CA GLU A 103 -2.23 0.60 -12.16
C GLU A 103 -1.01 0.86 -11.27
N HIS A 104 -1.15 0.62 -9.97
CA HIS A 104 -0.09 0.87 -9.00
C HIS A 104 0.88 -0.31 -8.85
N ALA A 105 0.43 -1.53 -9.05
CA ALA A 105 1.26 -2.71 -8.91
C ALA A 105 2.49 -2.71 -9.86
N PRO A 106 2.39 -2.33 -11.16
CA PRO A 106 3.55 -2.21 -12.02
C PRO A 106 4.57 -1.15 -11.55
N LEU A 107 4.09 -0.06 -10.92
CA LEU A 107 4.98 0.96 -10.35
C LEU A 107 5.80 0.40 -9.19
N LEU A 108 5.14 -0.33 -8.28
CA LEU A 108 5.79 -1.00 -7.16
C LEU A 108 6.73 -2.10 -7.63
N ALA A 109 6.33 -2.89 -8.63
CA ALA A 109 7.17 -3.94 -9.20
C ALA A 109 8.49 -3.38 -9.76
N ARG A 110 8.42 -2.35 -10.61
CA ARG A 110 9.61 -1.64 -11.13
C ARG A 110 10.47 -1.01 -10.03
N TYR A 111 9.83 -0.54 -8.95
CA TYR A 111 10.54 0.02 -7.82
C TYR A 111 11.27 -1.05 -7.01
N LEU A 112 10.68 -2.24 -6.85
CA LEU A 112 11.29 -3.39 -6.18
C LEU A 112 12.40 -4.05 -7.02
N ASP A 113 12.24 -4.12 -8.35
CA ASP A 113 13.21 -4.70 -9.27
C ASP A 113 14.61 -4.05 -9.16
N ARG A 114 14.64 -2.77 -8.82
CA ARG A 114 15.89 -2.02 -8.61
C ARG A 114 16.54 -2.25 -7.24
N ARG A 115 16.04 -3.22 -6.46
CA ARG A 115 16.47 -3.50 -5.08
C ARG A 115 16.95 -4.94 -4.93
N PRO A 116 17.98 -5.18 -4.12
CA PRO A 116 18.53 -6.54 -3.93
C PRO A 116 17.67 -7.42 -3.03
N GLU A 117 16.70 -6.83 -2.30
CA GLU A 117 15.93 -7.57 -1.32
C GLU A 117 14.97 -8.55 -1.99
N LYS A 118 14.95 -9.76 -1.43
CA LYS A 118 13.99 -10.80 -1.79
C LYS A 118 13.03 -11.04 -0.64
N PHE A 119 11.77 -11.27 -0.98
CA PHE A 119 10.69 -11.55 -0.03
C PHE A 119 10.10 -12.92 -0.32
N ASP A 120 9.75 -13.65 0.72
CA ASP A 120 9.19 -15.00 0.59
C ASP A 120 7.67 -14.93 0.42
N VAL A 121 7.03 -13.88 0.98
CA VAL A 121 5.58 -13.70 0.92
C VAL A 121 5.18 -12.23 1.01
N PHE A 122 4.15 -11.85 0.27
CA PHE A 122 3.50 -10.56 0.34
C PHE A 122 2.28 -10.65 1.26
N VAL A 123 2.19 -9.73 2.19
CA VAL A 123 1.12 -9.70 3.20
C VAL A 123 0.41 -8.35 3.10
N PRO A 124 -0.89 -8.31 2.78
CA PRO A 124 -1.63 -7.05 2.76
C PRO A 124 -1.92 -6.56 4.18
N VAL A 125 -1.81 -5.26 4.41
CA VAL A 125 -2.29 -4.63 5.65
C VAL A 125 -3.81 -4.81 5.75
N PRO A 126 -4.34 -5.39 6.86
CA PRO A 126 -5.78 -5.61 7.02
C PRO A 126 -6.55 -4.30 7.17
N SER A 127 -7.60 -4.15 6.37
CA SER A 127 -8.50 -2.99 6.47
C SER A 127 -9.35 -3.02 7.74
N HIS A 128 -9.72 -1.82 8.22
CA HIS A 128 -10.70 -1.71 9.30
C HIS A 128 -12.07 -2.28 8.85
N PRO A 129 -12.79 -3.06 9.70
CA PRO A 129 -14.05 -3.69 9.32
C PRO A 129 -15.12 -2.71 8.79
N GLN A 130 -15.20 -1.51 9.34
CA GLN A 130 -16.11 -0.48 8.81
C GLN A 130 -15.75 -0.05 7.39
N ARG A 131 -14.45 0.10 7.08
CA ARG A 131 -13.99 0.42 5.73
C ARG A 131 -14.26 -0.74 4.78
N LEU A 132 -14.03 -1.96 5.24
CA LEU A 132 -14.32 -3.17 4.45
C LEU A 132 -15.82 -3.28 4.13
N ARG A 133 -16.70 -3.05 5.11
CA ARG A 133 -18.16 -3.01 4.90
C ARG A 133 -18.59 -1.89 3.95
N SER A 134 -18.04 -0.68 4.09
CA SER A 134 -18.45 0.47 3.26
C SER A 134 -17.89 0.39 1.83
N ARG A 135 -16.74 -0.25 1.62
CA ARG A 135 -16.07 -0.33 0.31
C ARG A 135 -16.24 -1.68 -0.39
N GLY A 136 -16.54 -2.73 0.37
CA GLY A 136 -16.69 -4.10 -0.12
C GLY A 136 -15.37 -4.83 -0.43
N PHE A 137 -14.21 -4.20 -0.18
CA PHE A 137 -12.89 -4.79 -0.43
C PHE A 137 -11.77 -4.12 0.37
N ASN A 138 -10.64 -4.84 0.51
CA ASN A 138 -9.38 -4.33 1.06
C ASN A 138 -8.46 -3.87 -0.10
N GLN A 139 -8.11 -2.59 -0.12
CA GLN A 139 -7.24 -2.01 -1.16
C GLN A 139 -5.83 -2.58 -1.14
N ALA A 140 -5.25 -2.75 0.05
CA ALA A 140 -3.94 -3.34 0.22
C ALA A 140 -3.90 -4.79 -0.31
N GLU A 141 -5.00 -5.54 -0.14
CA GLU A 141 -5.12 -6.92 -0.62
C GLU A 141 -5.19 -6.98 -2.16
N LEU A 142 -5.96 -6.09 -2.78
CA LEU A 142 -5.98 -5.99 -4.25
C LEU A 142 -4.60 -5.62 -4.80
N LEU A 143 -3.94 -4.66 -4.16
CA LEU A 143 -2.60 -4.23 -4.58
C LEU A 143 -1.56 -5.33 -4.39
N ALA A 144 -1.56 -6.03 -3.25
CA ALA A 144 -0.68 -7.15 -2.98
C ALA A 144 -0.91 -8.30 -3.96
N SER A 145 -2.18 -8.60 -4.30
CA SER A 145 -2.53 -9.61 -5.28
C SER A 145 -2.01 -9.29 -6.69
N GLU A 146 -2.19 -8.06 -7.17
CA GLU A 146 -1.67 -7.68 -8.48
C GLU A 146 -0.13 -7.64 -8.50
N LEU A 147 0.49 -7.13 -7.43
CA LEU A 147 1.94 -7.08 -7.30
C LEU A 147 2.56 -8.49 -7.24
N SER A 148 1.93 -9.42 -6.52
CA SER A 148 2.40 -10.81 -6.41
C SER A 148 2.36 -11.55 -7.74
N LYS A 149 1.37 -11.27 -8.60
CA LYS A 149 1.30 -11.84 -9.96
C LYS A 149 2.45 -11.33 -10.84
N ILE A 150 2.77 -10.03 -10.77
CA ILE A 150 3.82 -9.43 -11.60
C ILE A 150 5.21 -9.93 -11.18
N ILE A 151 5.44 -10.10 -9.87
CA ILE A 151 6.76 -10.50 -9.32
C ILE A 151 6.87 -12.04 -9.19
N GLU A 152 5.80 -12.77 -9.49
CA GLU A 152 5.71 -14.23 -9.33
C GLU A 152 6.03 -14.69 -7.90
N SER A 153 5.48 -13.98 -6.91
CA SER A 153 5.65 -14.25 -5.48
C SER A 153 4.36 -14.72 -4.84
N SER A 154 4.43 -15.39 -3.69
CA SER A 154 3.25 -15.79 -2.94
C SER A 154 2.63 -14.60 -2.21
N MET A 155 1.31 -14.66 -1.97
CA MET A 155 0.58 -13.74 -1.11
C MET A 155 -0.23 -14.52 -0.07
N ASP A 156 -0.20 -14.11 1.20
CA ASP A 156 -1.06 -14.69 2.24
C ASP A 156 -1.64 -13.59 3.16
N SER A 157 -2.94 -13.34 3.03
CA SER A 157 -3.68 -12.39 3.85
C SER A 157 -4.00 -12.90 5.27
N ARG A 158 -3.76 -14.19 5.57
CA ARG A 158 -4.01 -14.79 6.88
C ARG A 158 -2.87 -14.59 7.86
N LEU A 159 -1.65 -14.27 7.34
CA LEU A 159 -0.47 -14.07 8.18
C LEU A 159 -0.64 -12.91 9.18
N VAL A 160 -1.45 -11.90 8.85
CA VAL A 160 -1.84 -10.87 9.79
C VAL A 160 -3.31 -10.54 9.63
N ILE A 161 -4.04 -10.53 10.74
CA ILE A 161 -5.46 -10.16 10.77
C ILE A 161 -5.69 -9.05 11.79
N ARG A 162 -6.75 -8.26 11.57
CA ARG A 162 -7.17 -7.30 12.58
C ARG A 162 -8.02 -8.01 13.63
N ALA A 163 -7.52 -8.03 14.88
CA ALA A 163 -8.11 -8.79 15.99
C ALA A 163 -9.22 -8.02 16.71
N VAL A 164 -9.18 -6.67 16.67
CA VAL A 164 -10.07 -5.80 17.46
C VAL A 164 -10.69 -4.74 16.55
N ASN A 165 -12.00 -4.50 16.74
CA ASN A 165 -12.68 -3.32 16.25
C ASN A 165 -12.41 -2.16 17.20
N SER A 166 -11.23 -1.56 17.17
CA SER A 166 -10.93 -0.40 17.99
C SER A 166 -11.58 0.85 17.40
N PRO A 167 -12.63 1.43 18.03
CA PRO A 167 -13.21 2.72 17.59
C PRO A 167 -12.21 3.87 17.79
N SER A 168 -11.22 3.66 18.63
CA SER A 168 -10.30 4.68 19.13
C SER A 168 -9.45 5.36 18.05
N GLN A 169 -9.10 4.67 16.96
CA GLN A 169 -8.28 5.27 15.88
C GLN A 169 -9.01 6.35 15.07
N LEU A 170 -10.34 6.30 14.99
CA LEU A 170 -11.15 7.32 14.30
C LEU A 170 -11.31 8.58 15.16
N GLN A 171 -11.22 8.46 16.48
CA GLN A 171 -11.41 9.56 17.45
C GLN A 171 -10.09 10.13 17.98
N ALA A 172 -8.95 9.47 17.73
CA ALA A 172 -7.66 9.97 18.17
C ALA A 172 -7.26 11.25 17.44
N ASN A 173 -7.05 12.33 18.20
CA ASN A 173 -6.78 13.68 17.69
C ASN A 173 -5.29 13.89 17.39
N SER A 174 -4.39 13.10 17.99
CA SER A 174 -2.94 13.21 17.81
C SER A 174 -2.33 11.98 17.13
N ARG A 175 -1.09 12.13 16.63
CA ARG A 175 -0.30 11.05 16.08
C ARG A 175 0.13 10.05 17.14
N ASP A 176 0.44 10.54 18.32
CA ASP A 176 0.90 9.74 19.45
C ASP A 176 -0.23 8.88 20.02
N GLU A 177 -1.43 9.45 20.21
CA GLU A 177 -2.61 8.69 20.62
C GLU A 177 -2.94 7.53 19.67
N ARG A 178 -2.74 7.72 18.36
CA ARG A 178 -2.98 6.66 17.36
C ARG A 178 -1.90 5.59 17.37
N TRP A 179 -0.68 5.95 17.71
CA TRP A 179 0.39 5.00 17.92
C TRP A 179 0.10 4.09 19.11
N ASP A 180 -0.24 4.68 20.25
CA ASP A 180 -0.48 3.97 21.50
C ASP A 180 -1.76 3.10 21.39
N ASN A 181 -2.83 3.62 20.78
CA ASN A 181 -4.09 2.92 20.57
C ASN A 181 -4.03 1.81 19.49
N GLY A 182 -3.04 1.83 18.60
CA GLY A 182 -2.89 0.84 17.52
C GLY A 182 -2.10 -0.42 17.92
N GLN A 183 -1.41 -0.38 19.05
CA GLN A 183 -0.66 -1.52 19.55
C GLN A 183 -1.64 -2.61 20.02
N GLY A 184 -1.52 -3.83 19.45
CA GLY A 184 -2.43 -4.96 19.78
C GLY A 184 -3.68 -5.09 18.91
N ASP A 185 -3.96 -4.15 17.99
CA ASP A 185 -5.08 -4.26 17.05
C ASP A 185 -4.92 -5.44 16.06
N PHE A 186 -3.71 -5.94 15.89
CA PHE A 186 -3.38 -6.98 14.92
C PHE A 186 -2.78 -8.20 15.60
N LYS A 187 -3.04 -9.37 15.02
CA LYS A 187 -2.42 -10.63 15.44
C LYS A 187 -2.12 -11.49 14.22
N SER A 188 -1.09 -12.32 14.32
CA SER A 188 -0.86 -13.42 13.40
C SER A 188 -1.61 -14.67 13.90
N VAL A 189 -2.27 -15.38 12.99
CA VAL A 189 -2.97 -16.65 13.29
C VAL A 189 -2.26 -17.85 12.67
N VAL A 190 -1.21 -17.57 11.89
CA VAL A 190 -0.36 -18.57 11.24
C VAL A 190 1.09 -18.25 11.57
N SER A 191 1.93 -19.29 11.72
CA SER A 191 3.36 -19.08 11.96
C SER A 191 4.04 -18.39 10.78
N ALA A 192 4.77 -17.33 11.05
CA ALA A 192 5.61 -16.60 10.08
C ALA A 192 7.10 -16.99 10.21
N LYS A 193 7.42 -18.11 10.85
CA LYS A 193 8.78 -18.52 11.20
C LYS A 193 9.74 -18.42 10.00
N SER A 194 10.79 -17.65 10.19
CA SER A 194 11.88 -17.40 9.26
C SER A 194 11.49 -16.72 7.95
N LEU A 195 10.24 -16.29 7.76
CA LEU A 195 9.80 -15.62 6.54
C LEU A 195 10.33 -14.17 6.46
N ARG A 196 10.73 -13.79 5.25
CA ARG A 196 10.99 -12.39 4.85
C ARG A 196 9.73 -11.85 4.22
N ILE A 197 9.07 -10.93 4.90
CA ILE A 197 7.73 -10.46 4.55
C ILE A 197 7.78 -9.08 3.92
N LEU A 198 7.10 -8.91 2.78
CA LEU A 198 6.73 -7.61 2.23
C LEU A 198 5.30 -7.27 2.67
N LEU A 199 5.17 -6.34 3.61
CA LEU A 199 3.88 -5.85 4.11
C LEU A 199 3.38 -4.71 3.22
N VAL A 200 2.27 -4.93 2.50
CA VAL A 200 1.77 -4.04 1.43
C VAL A 200 0.62 -3.18 1.93
N ASP A 201 0.70 -1.86 1.67
CA ASP A 201 -0.41 -0.91 1.87
C ASP A 201 -0.55 0.01 0.65
N ASP A 202 -1.68 0.71 0.51
CA ASP A 202 -1.91 1.68 -0.56
C ASP A 202 -1.22 3.02 -0.27
N LEU A 203 -1.29 3.50 0.96
CA LEU A 203 -0.75 4.79 1.37
C LEU A 203 -0.21 4.76 2.80
N GLU A 204 1.09 5.00 2.95
CA GLU A 204 1.70 5.12 4.28
C GLU A 204 1.56 6.55 4.82
N THR A 205 0.75 6.69 5.86
CA THR A 205 0.48 8.00 6.45
C THR A 205 1.08 8.20 7.84
N ARG A 206 1.20 7.16 8.65
CA ARG A 206 1.41 7.33 10.10
C ARG A 206 2.31 6.30 10.77
N ASP A 207 2.84 5.36 10.05
CA ASP A 207 3.71 4.29 10.55
C ASP A 207 3.09 3.35 11.63
N ALA A 208 2.03 3.78 12.32
CA ALA A 208 1.43 3.04 13.43
C ALA A 208 0.81 1.70 12.99
N THR A 209 0.00 1.72 11.94
CA THR A 209 -0.64 0.51 11.40
C THR A 209 0.41 -0.46 10.88
N MET A 210 1.37 0.05 10.12
CA MET A 210 2.48 -0.75 9.57
C MET A 210 3.31 -1.37 10.70
N SER A 211 3.62 -0.59 11.76
CA SER A 211 4.36 -1.08 12.91
C SER A 211 3.58 -2.11 13.72
N ALA A 212 2.29 -1.91 13.94
CA ALA A 212 1.46 -2.87 14.68
C ALA A 212 1.33 -4.21 13.93
N CYS A 213 1.14 -4.19 12.60
CA CYS A 213 1.19 -5.38 11.78
C CYS A 213 2.57 -6.06 11.84
N ALA A 214 3.65 -5.27 11.75
CA ALA A 214 5.00 -5.79 11.84
C ALA A 214 5.30 -6.42 13.21
N THR A 215 4.77 -5.86 14.30
CA THR A 215 4.85 -6.46 15.64
C THR A 215 4.23 -7.85 15.62
N ALA A 216 2.98 -7.99 15.17
CA ALA A 216 2.29 -9.29 15.13
C ALA A 216 3.04 -10.33 14.27
N LEU A 217 3.64 -9.90 13.15
CA LEU A 217 4.42 -10.78 12.28
C LEU A 217 5.76 -11.18 12.89
N LYS A 218 6.48 -10.25 13.52
CA LYS A 218 7.73 -10.54 14.24
C LYS A 218 7.50 -11.46 15.43
N ASP A 219 6.44 -11.24 16.20
CA ASP A 219 6.06 -12.08 17.33
C ASP A 219 5.68 -13.52 16.88
N SER A 220 5.21 -13.69 15.66
CA SER A 220 4.95 -15.01 15.05
C SER A 220 6.17 -15.65 14.37
N GLY A 221 7.36 -15.00 14.45
CA GLY A 221 8.63 -15.55 14.04
C GLY A 221 9.18 -15.06 12.70
N ALA A 222 8.61 -14.00 12.10
CA ALA A 222 9.15 -13.43 10.87
C ALA A 222 10.59 -12.95 11.04
N SER A 223 11.48 -13.34 10.11
CA SER A 223 12.89 -12.92 10.13
C SER A 223 13.04 -11.46 9.72
N SER A 224 12.27 -11.01 8.74
CA SER A 224 12.21 -9.59 8.39
C SER A 224 10.80 -9.17 7.97
N VAL A 225 10.47 -7.89 8.25
CA VAL A 225 9.22 -7.26 7.82
C VAL A 225 9.54 -5.90 7.23
N VAL A 226 9.40 -5.79 5.91
CA VAL A 226 9.57 -4.54 5.17
C VAL A 226 8.21 -4.07 4.70
N GLY A 227 7.86 -2.82 5.00
CA GLY A 227 6.63 -2.21 4.49
C GLY A 227 6.83 -1.63 3.10
N ILE A 228 5.79 -1.68 2.25
CA ILE A 228 5.75 -0.96 0.98
C ILE A 228 4.40 -0.27 0.81
N ALA A 229 4.43 0.97 0.32
CA ALA A 229 3.24 1.71 -0.08
C ALA A 229 3.50 2.49 -1.38
N VAL A 230 2.45 2.82 -2.12
CA VAL A 230 2.55 3.60 -3.38
C VAL A 230 3.12 4.99 -3.11
N ALA A 231 2.70 5.60 -2.02
CA ALA A 231 3.20 6.89 -1.59
C ALA A 231 3.24 7.01 -0.07
N ARG A 232 4.07 7.93 0.41
CA ARG A 232 4.20 8.27 1.82
C ARG A 232 3.89 9.74 2.06
N THR A 233 3.17 10.04 3.14
CA THR A 233 3.05 11.42 3.64
C THR A 233 4.36 11.88 4.30
N PRO A 234 4.72 13.16 4.16
CA PRO A 234 5.87 13.76 4.83
C PRO A 234 5.89 13.60 6.34
#